data_6a45b7d47c9d01f21fd10fc2e3cd81eb
#
_entry.id   6a45b7d47c9d01f21fd10fc2e3cd81eb
#
_cell.length_a   1.000
_cell.length_b   1.000
_cell.length_c   1.000
_cell.angle_alpha   90.00
_cell.angle_beta   90.00
_cell.angle_gamma   90.00
#
_symmetry.space_group_name_H-M   'P 1'
#
loop_
_entity.id
_entity.type
_entity.pdbx_description
1 polymer ?
#
loop_
_entity_poly.entity_id
_entity_poly.type
_entity_poly.pdbx_seq_one_letter_code
_entity_poly.pdbx_strand_id
1 'polypeptide(L)'
;MSVDYIVASLQPLVFGAPPPYTLAEFAALAGDVRPSRRWLDLEAEMRNAIAEERARAWNAHGGAVVDAAKWKRPVDGCSLYWTNRVRSAFAEKDPLRRDEALDRAFWDAAGELTPVASPLSRGALETYAVRLAIAVRRARRSTEAGNAVFDRITGEGV
;
A
#
# COMPACT_ATOMS: atom_id res chain seq x y z
N MET A 1 -26.01 -0.50 11.80
CA MET A 1 -25.59 0.85 11.39
C MET A 1 -25.43 0.84 9.87
N SER A 2 -25.93 1.86 9.16
CA SER A 2 -25.81 1.89 7.69
C SER A 2 -24.38 2.26 7.28
N VAL A 3 -23.96 1.81 6.08
CA VAL A 3 -22.61 2.10 5.56
C VAL A 3 -22.39 3.60 5.43
N ASP A 4 -23.37 4.33 4.94
CA ASP A 4 -23.32 5.79 4.73
C ASP A 4 -23.06 6.52 6.07
N TYR A 5 -23.72 6.10 7.14
CA TYR A 5 -23.51 6.66 8.49
C TYR A 5 -22.08 6.39 8.99
N ILE A 6 -21.60 5.14 8.80
CA ILE A 6 -20.24 4.78 9.19
C ILE A 6 -19.25 5.68 8.46
N VAL A 7 -19.33 5.75 7.11
CA VAL A 7 -18.40 6.54 6.29
C VAL A 7 -18.43 8.01 6.67
N ALA A 8 -19.64 8.58 6.89
CA ALA A 8 -19.81 9.97 7.29
C ALA A 8 -19.23 10.29 8.69
N SER A 9 -19.15 9.30 9.58
CA SER A 9 -18.64 9.46 10.95
C SER A 9 -17.12 9.25 11.08
N LEU A 10 -16.46 8.71 10.05
CA LEU A 10 -15.03 8.46 10.10
C LEU A 10 -14.22 9.76 10.12
N GLN A 11 -13.20 9.82 10.95
CA GLN A 11 -12.24 10.91 10.93
C GLN A 11 -11.45 10.92 9.61
N PRO A 12 -11.14 12.10 9.04
CA PRO A 12 -10.43 12.17 7.77
C PRO A 12 -9.04 11.56 7.86
N LEU A 13 -8.66 10.80 6.83
CA LEU A 13 -7.31 10.28 6.65
C LEU A 13 -6.50 11.22 5.76
N VAL A 14 -5.31 11.59 6.23
CA VAL A 14 -4.36 12.41 5.48
C VAL A 14 -3.09 11.61 5.26
N PHE A 15 -2.61 11.54 4.01
CA PHE A 15 -1.37 10.85 3.70
C PHE A 15 -0.19 11.51 4.44
N GLY A 16 0.58 10.70 5.15
CA GLY A 16 1.73 11.18 5.93
C GLY A 16 1.41 11.65 7.34
N ALA A 17 0.14 11.84 7.70
CA ALA A 17 -0.28 12.11 9.07
C ALA A 17 -0.46 10.83 9.89
N PRO A 18 -0.41 10.91 11.23
CA PRO A 18 -0.75 9.78 12.09
C PRO A 18 -2.16 9.25 11.81
N PRO A 19 -2.37 7.93 11.79
CA PRO A 19 -3.70 7.36 11.58
C PRO A 19 -4.62 7.69 12.76
N PRO A 20 -5.88 8.09 12.52
CA PRO A 20 -6.82 8.42 13.58
C PRO A 20 -7.35 7.19 14.33
N TYR A 21 -7.20 6.01 13.75
CA TYR A 21 -7.62 4.73 14.32
C TYR A 21 -6.52 3.70 14.18
N THR A 22 -6.46 2.77 15.11
CA THR A 22 -5.83 1.46 14.89
C THR A 22 -6.73 0.60 14.00
N LEU A 23 -6.17 -0.47 13.42
CA LEU A 23 -6.97 -1.41 12.63
C LEU A 23 -8.06 -2.09 13.47
N ALA A 24 -7.80 -2.34 14.75
CA ALA A 24 -8.78 -2.93 15.67
C ALA A 24 -9.94 -1.99 15.99
N GLU A 25 -9.66 -0.71 16.25
CA GLU A 25 -10.70 0.31 16.47
C GLU A 25 -11.56 0.50 15.23
N PHE A 26 -10.94 0.56 14.05
CA PHE A 26 -11.67 0.65 12.79
C PHE A 26 -12.56 -0.59 12.57
N ALA A 27 -12.06 -1.80 12.82
CA ALA A 27 -12.85 -3.02 12.69
C ALA A 27 -14.02 -3.06 13.68
N ALA A 28 -13.86 -2.51 14.88
CA ALA A 28 -14.96 -2.37 15.84
C ALA A 28 -16.06 -1.41 15.36
N LEU A 29 -15.69 -0.35 14.62
CA LEU A 29 -16.64 0.64 14.07
C LEU A 29 -17.32 0.14 12.79
N ALA A 30 -16.54 -0.42 11.86
CA ALA A 30 -16.95 -0.69 10.49
C ALA A 30 -17.26 -2.17 10.22
N GLY A 31 -16.93 -3.06 11.15
CA GLY A 31 -16.96 -4.50 10.95
C GLY A 31 -15.81 -4.99 10.05
N ASP A 32 -15.94 -6.23 9.56
CA ASP A 32 -14.97 -6.83 8.65
C ASP A 32 -15.15 -6.27 7.23
N VAL A 33 -14.32 -5.32 6.87
CA VAL A 33 -14.29 -4.72 5.53
C VAL A 33 -13.38 -5.55 4.64
N ARG A 34 -13.97 -6.50 3.91
CA ARG A 34 -13.23 -7.35 2.97
C ARG A 34 -12.90 -6.61 1.68
N PRO A 35 -11.67 -6.76 1.17
CA PRO A 35 -11.28 -6.21 -0.12
C PRO A 35 -12.16 -6.76 -1.26
N SER A 36 -12.58 -5.87 -2.14
CA SER A 36 -13.28 -6.25 -3.37
C SER A 36 -12.33 -6.93 -4.36
N ARG A 37 -12.89 -7.69 -5.31
CA ARG A 37 -12.11 -8.26 -6.41
C ARG A 37 -11.37 -7.17 -7.18
N ARG A 38 -12.02 -6.03 -7.40
CA ARG A 38 -11.42 -4.86 -8.08
C ARG A 38 -10.14 -4.39 -7.39
N TRP A 39 -10.16 -4.26 -6.06
CA TRP A 39 -8.94 -3.89 -5.31
C TRP A 39 -7.87 -4.96 -5.39
N LEU A 40 -8.23 -6.22 -5.20
CA LEU A 40 -7.28 -7.32 -5.22
C LEU A 40 -6.56 -7.44 -6.57
N ASP A 41 -7.27 -7.25 -7.67
CA ASP A 41 -6.68 -7.28 -9.01
C ASP A 41 -5.76 -6.07 -9.23
N LEU A 42 -6.19 -4.86 -8.87
CA LEU A 42 -5.38 -3.65 -8.97
C LEU A 42 -4.12 -3.71 -8.09
N GLU A 43 -4.26 -4.16 -6.85
CA GLU A 43 -3.13 -4.37 -5.95
C GLU A 43 -2.14 -5.40 -6.52
N ALA A 44 -2.65 -6.50 -7.08
CA ALA A 44 -1.80 -7.53 -7.69
C ALA A 44 -1.04 -7.01 -8.91
N GLU A 45 -1.67 -6.21 -9.79
CA GLU A 45 -1.00 -5.55 -10.91
C GLU A 45 0.16 -4.64 -10.42
N MET A 46 -0.09 -3.80 -9.44
CA MET A 46 0.93 -2.90 -8.89
C MET A 46 2.08 -3.69 -8.23
N ARG A 47 1.76 -4.76 -7.49
CA ARG A 47 2.77 -5.64 -6.90
C ARG A 47 3.57 -6.42 -7.95
N ASN A 48 2.94 -6.82 -9.05
CA ASN A 48 3.63 -7.42 -10.19
C ASN A 48 4.65 -6.45 -10.81
N ALA A 49 4.28 -5.18 -10.96
CA ALA A 49 5.19 -4.15 -11.45
C ALA A 49 6.37 -3.93 -10.47
N ILE A 50 6.12 -3.95 -9.15
CA ILE A 50 7.19 -3.90 -8.13
C ILE A 50 8.15 -5.08 -8.27
N ALA A 51 7.61 -6.30 -8.46
CA ALA A 51 8.42 -7.50 -8.64
C ALA A 51 9.32 -7.41 -9.89
N GLU A 52 8.79 -6.89 -10.99
CA GLU A 52 9.55 -6.65 -12.22
C GLU A 52 10.71 -5.65 -12.01
N GLU A 53 10.44 -4.52 -11.36
CA GLU A 53 11.46 -3.51 -11.09
C GLU A 53 12.55 -4.02 -10.14
N ARG A 54 12.16 -4.76 -9.10
CA ARG A 54 13.11 -5.40 -8.18
C ARG A 54 13.99 -6.43 -8.88
N ALA A 55 13.41 -7.29 -9.73
CA ALA A 55 14.17 -8.26 -10.51
C ALA A 55 15.13 -7.57 -11.48
N ARG A 56 14.69 -6.49 -12.14
CA ARG A 56 15.54 -5.69 -13.04
C ARG A 56 16.72 -5.08 -12.29
N ALA A 57 16.47 -4.46 -11.15
CA ALA A 57 17.52 -3.88 -10.33
C ALA A 57 18.52 -4.94 -9.82
N TRP A 58 18.03 -6.08 -9.37
CA TRP A 58 18.85 -7.20 -8.93
C TRP A 58 19.74 -7.76 -10.05
N ASN A 59 19.15 -8.01 -11.22
CA ASN A 59 19.85 -8.55 -12.37
C ASN A 59 20.92 -7.58 -12.92
N ALA A 60 20.70 -6.26 -12.77
CA ALA A 60 21.67 -5.26 -13.16
C ALA A 60 22.93 -5.25 -12.28
N HIS A 61 22.88 -5.77 -11.06
CA HIS A 61 24.02 -5.85 -10.14
C HIS A 61 24.85 -7.13 -10.33
N GLY A 62 24.59 -7.97 -11.33
CA GLY A 62 25.42 -9.12 -11.68
C GLY A 62 25.29 -10.35 -10.78
N GLY A 63 24.23 -10.42 -9.98
CA GLY A 63 23.88 -11.61 -9.20
C GLY A 63 23.28 -12.74 -10.04
N ALA A 64 22.82 -13.82 -9.39
CA ALA A 64 22.04 -14.86 -10.04
C ALA A 64 20.81 -14.26 -10.70
N VAL A 65 20.53 -14.62 -11.95
CA VAL A 65 19.37 -14.09 -12.70
C VAL A 65 18.08 -14.49 -12.03
N VAL A 66 17.25 -13.51 -11.72
CA VAL A 66 15.93 -13.67 -11.11
C VAL A 66 14.87 -13.47 -12.18
N ASP A 67 13.98 -14.46 -12.30
CA ASP A 67 12.80 -14.39 -13.15
C ASP A 67 11.61 -13.87 -12.34
N ALA A 68 11.20 -12.63 -12.62
CA ALA A 68 10.06 -11.99 -11.96
C ALA A 68 8.74 -12.76 -12.19
N ALA A 69 8.62 -13.55 -13.26
CA ALA A 69 7.40 -14.31 -13.55
C ALA A 69 7.04 -15.28 -12.42
N LYS A 70 8.02 -15.78 -11.68
CA LYS A 70 7.81 -16.67 -10.53
C LYS A 70 7.10 -16.00 -9.35
N TRP A 71 7.12 -14.67 -9.27
CA TRP A 71 6.53 -13.88 -8.17
C TRP A 71 5.26 -13.16 -8.56
N LYS A 72 4.94 -13.13 -9.86
CA LYS A 72 3.76 -12.46 -10.37
C LYS A 72 2.50 -13.27 -10.09
N ARG A 73 1.43 -12.57 -9.76
CA ARG A 73 0.10 -13.16 -9.65
C ARG A 73 -0.65 -12.96 -10.96
N PRO A 74 -1.40 -13.96 -11.44
CA PRO A 74 -2.27 -13.78 -12.59
C PRO A 74 -3.37 -12.76 -12.23
N VAL A 75 -3.57 -11.79 -13.12
CA VAL A 75 -4.63 -10.79 -13.02
C VAL A 75 -5.28 -10.61 -14.38
N ASP A 76 -6.57 -10.31 -14.36
CA ASP A 76 -7.33 -9.98 -15.56
C ASP A 76 -7.27 -8.45 -15.77
N GLY A 77 -6.62 -8.03 -16.83
CA GLY A 77 -6.46 -6.62 -17.17
C GLY A 77 -5.08 -6.05 -16.89
N CYS A 78 -4.88 -4.81 -17.30
CA CYS A 78 -3.65 -4.07 -17.06
C CYS A 78 -3.96 -2.58 -16.92
N SER A 79 -3.72 -2.02 -15.75
CA SER A 79 -3.76 -0.58 -15.53
C SER A 79 -2.38 0.03 -15.81
N LEU A 80 -2.13 0.47 -17.04
CA LEU A 80 -0.87 1.11 -17.41
C LEU A 80 -0.58 2.34 -16.54
N TYR A 81 -1.60 3.08 -16.14
CA TYR A 81 -1.42 4.26 -15.30
C TYR A 81 -0.76 3.91 -13.95
N TRP A 82 -1.34 2.95 -13.22
CA TRP A 82 -0.84 2.56 -11.90
C TRP A 82 0.48 1.81 -11.96
N THR A 83 0.65 0.93 -12.94
CA THR A 83 1.95 0.24 -13.14
C THR A 83 3.05 1.22 -13.52
N ASN A 84 2.78 2.24 -14.31
CA ASN A 84 3.75 3.30 -14.62
C ASN A 84 4.07 4.17 -13.40
N ARG A 85 3.08 4.46 -12.54
CA ARG A 85 3.33 5.14 -11.25
C ARG A 85 4.29 4.34 -10.37
N VAL A 86 4.12 3.02 -10.29
CA VAL A 86 5.06 2.13 -9.59
C VAL A 86 6.45 2.19 -10.21
N ARG A 87 6.57 2.06 -11.53
CA ARG A 87 7.86 2.13 -12.22
C ARG A 87 8.57 3.46 -11.99
N SER A 88 7.82 4.56 -12.02
CA SER A 88 8.37 5.91 -11.74
C SER A 88 8.93 6.02 -10.31
N ALA A 89 8.32 5.36 -9.33
CA ALA A 89 8.84 5.33 -7.97
C ALA A 89 10.22 4.66 -7.88
N PHE A 90 10.53 3.70 -8.75
CA PHE A 90 11.83 3.04 -8.80
C PHE A 90 12.94 3.91 -9.44
N ALA A 91 12.61 5.03 -10.08
CA ALA A 91 13.59 6.04 -10.50
C ALA A 91 14.16 6.81 -9.29
N GLU A 92 13.46 6.80 -8.16
CA GLU A 92 13.96 7.42 -6.92
C GLU A 92 15.10 6.59 -6.33
N LYS A 93 16.26 7.26 -6.10
CA LYS A 93 17.46 6.61 -5.59
C LYS A 93 17.43 6.40 -4.08
N ASP A 94 16.79 7.32 -3.36
CA ASP A 94 16.62 7.23 -1.91
C ASP A 94 15.56 6.16 -1.59
N PRO A 95 15.92 5.10 -0.84
CA PRO A 95 14.98 4.03 -0.48
C PRO A 95 13.75 4.53 0.28
N LEU A 96 13.90 5.52 1.17
CA LEU A 96 12.78 6.06 1.95
C LEU A 96 11.81 6.82 1.06
N ARG A 97 12.32 7.65 0.15
CA ARG A 97 11.50 8.37 -0.83
C ARG A 97 10.84 7.43 -1.82
N ARG A 98 11.54 6.36 -2.22
CA ARG A 98 10.95 5.30 -3.06
C ARG A 98 9.77 4.63 -2.36
N ASP A 99 9.95 4.23 -1.11
CA ASP A 99 8.88 3.61 -0.31
C ASP A 99 7.70 4.56 -0.13
N GLU A 100 7.97 5.84 0.09
CA GLU A 100 6.93 6.86 0.17
C GLU A 100 6.16 7.02 -1.15
N ALA A 101 6.86 7.06 -2.27
CA ALA A 101 6.25 7.15 -3.60
C ALA A 101 5.39 5.91 -3.92
N LEU A 102 5.83 4.71 -3.53
CA LEU A 102 5.05 3.48 -3.64
C LEU A 102 3.81 3.51 -2.77
N ASP A 103 3.95 3.86 -1.49
CA ASP A 103 2.80 3.98 -0.59
C ASP A 103 1.79 5.02 -1.10
N ARG A 104 2.27 6.14 -1.66
CA ARG A 104 1.42 7.15 -2.29
C ARG A 104 0.68 6.61 -3.51
N ALA A 105 1.35 5.82 -4.36
CA ALA A 105 0.70 5.21 -5.51
C ALA A 105 -0.45 4.28 -5.08
N PHE A 106 -0.26 3.43 -4.07
CA PHE A 106 -1.33 2.58 -3.53
C PHE A 106 -2.45 3.38 -2.86
N TRP A 107 -2.10 4.44 -2.14
CA TRP A 107 -3.07 5.36 -1.52
C TRP A 107 -3.99 6.02 -2.54
N ASP A 108 -3.40 6.51 -3.63
CA ASP A 108 -4.14 7.17 -4.69
C ASP A 108 -4.99 6.16 -5.48
N ALA A 109 -4.43 4.96 -5.77
CA ALA A 109 -5.13 3.88 -6.45
C ALA A 109 -6.37 3.40 -5.67
N ALA A 110 -6.29 3.33 -4.35
CA ALA A 110 -7.44 2.99 -3.51
C ALA A 110 -8.61 3.98 -3.71
N GLY A 111 -8.34 5.21 -4.10
CA GLY A 111 -9.37 6.21 -4.40
C GLY A 111 -10.32 5.80 -5.52
N GLU A 112 -9.88 4.94 -6.46
CA GLU A 112 -10.74 4.44 -7.54
C GLU A 112 -11.86 3.50 -7.07
N LEU A 113 -11.79 3.01 -5.83
CA LEU A 113 -12.83 2.17 -5.26
C LEU A 113 -14.07 2.99 -4.87
N THR A 114 -13.91 4.29 -4.65
CA THR A 114 -15.00 5.20 -4.28
C THR A 114 -15.65 5.74 -5.55
N PRO A 115 -16.89 5.36 -5.88
CA PRO A 115 -17.58 5.95 -7.01
C PRO A 115 -17.87 7.44 -6.77
N VAL A 116 -17.62 8.29 -7.76
CA VAL A 116 -17.91 9.75 -7.69
C VAL A 116 -19.37 10.02 -7.35
N ALA A 117 -20.28 9.23 -7.93
CA ALA A 117 -21.72 9.37 -7.70
C ALA A 117 -22.19 8.85 -6.32
N SER A 118 -21.34 8.14 -5.57
CA SER A 118 -21.71 7.51 -4.30
C SER A 118 -20.57 7.62 -3.28
N PRO A 119 -20.27 8.84 -2.80
CA PRO A 119 -19.11 9.08 -1.93
C PRO A 119 -19.22 8.47 -0.53
N LEU A 120 -20.41 8.02 -0.12
CA LEU A 120 -20.67 7.35 1.16
C LEU A 120 -20.94 5.84 1.00
N SER A 121 -20.50 5.26 -0.11
CA SER A 121 -20.76 3.87 -0.46
C SER A 121 -19.82 2.88 0.26
N ARG A 122 -20.10 1.58 0.07
CA ARG A 122 -19.18 0.51 0.50
C ARG A 122 -17.79 0.68 -0.12
N GLY A 123 -17.68 1.19 -1.35
CA GLY A 123 -16.41 1.49 -1.99
C GLY A 123 -15.62 2.58 -1.24
N ALA A 124 -16.30 3.60 -0.72
CA ALA A 124 -15.67 4.61 0.14
C ALA A 124 -15.15 4.00 1.45
N LEU A 125 -15.91 3.09 2.06
CA LEU A 125 -15.48 2.38 3.26
C LEU A 125 -14.25 1.48 2.97
N GLU A 126 -14.24 0.81 1.82
CA GLU A 126 -13.09 0.01 1.37
C GLU A 126 -11.87 0.90 1.10
N THR A 127 -12.04 2.03 0.40
CA THR A 127 -10.98 3.03 0.22
C THR A 127 -10.37 3.44 1.56
N TYR A 128 -11.23 3.73 2.53
CA TYR A 128 -10.78 4.11 3.87
C TYR A 128 -9.99 3.00 4.53
N ALA A 129 -10.46 1.76 4.49
CA ALA A 129 -9.78 0.59 5.07
C ALA A 129 -8.38 0.39 4.48
N VAL A 130 -8.25 0.46 3.15
CA VAL A 130 -6.96 0.34 2.45
C VAL A 130 -6.01 1.47 2.86
N ARG A 131 -6.48 2.71 2.85
CA ARG A 131 -5.69 3.88 3.23
C ARG A 131 -5.27 3.84 4.69
N LEU A 132 -6.16 3.42 5.58
CA LEU A 132 -5.84 3.24 7.00
C LEU A 132 -4.73 2.20 7.20
N ALA A 133 -4.80 1.06 6.50
CA ALA A 133 -3.75 0.05 6.56
C ALA A 133 -2.38 0.59 6.10
N ILE A 134 -2.36 1.44 5.05
CA ILE A 134 -1.15 2.12 4.61
C ILE A 134 -0.64 3.09 5.68
N ALA A 135 -1.51 3.92 6.26
CA ALA A 135 -1.15 4.90 7.29
C ALA A 135 -0.58 4.22 8.55
N VAL A 136 -1.22 3.14 9.03
CA VAL A 136 -0.76 2.36 10.19
C VAL A 136 0.60 1.71 9.90
N ARG A 137 0.79 1.13 8.71
CA ARG A 137 2.08 0.56 8.31
C ARG A 137 3.18 1.63 8.29
N ARG A 138 2.89 2.82 7.74
CA ARG A 138 3.83 3.94 7.71
C ARG A 138 4.20 4.43 9.10
N ALA A 139 3.22 4.58 9.98
CA ALA A 139 3.45 5.02 11.37
C ALA A 139 4.39 4.09 12.16
N ARG A 140 4.46 2.80 11.78
CA ARG A 140 5.38 1.83 12.37
C ARG A 140 6.82 1.92 11.83
N ARG A 141 7.03 2.63 10.73
CA ARG A 141 8.35 2.85 10.13
C ARG A 141 8.97 4.09 10.78
N SER A 142 9.61 3.92 11.92
CA SER A 142 10.42 4.98 12.53
C SER A 142 11.90 4.70 12.33
N THR A 143 12.74 5.73 12.41
CA THR A 143 14.19 5.58 12.42
C THR A 143 14.63 4.71 13.60
N GLU A 144 13.97 4.83 14.76
CA GLU A 144 14.22 4.02 15.95
C GLU A 144 13.94 2.53 15.72
N ALA A 145 12.80 2.21 15.07
CA ALA A 145 12.49 0.82 14.72
C ALA A 145 13.50 0.24 13.71
N GLY A 146 13.96 1.04 12.75
CA GLY A 146 15.00 0.67 11.81
C GLY A 146 16.33 0.41 12.50
N ASN A 147 16.75 1.30 13.37
CA ASN A 147 17.98 1.16 14.15
C ASN A 147 17.93 -0.07 15.06
N ALA A 148 16.82 -0.32 15.77
CA ALA A 148 16.64 -1.49 16.61
C ALA A 148 16.75 -2.83 15.84
N VAL A 149 16.27 -2.86 14.59
CA VAL A 149 16.44 -4.02 13.70
C VAL A 149 17.90 -4.16 13.27
N PHE A 150 18.54 -3.05 12.88
CA PHE A 150 19.95 -3.02 12.50
C PHE A 150 20.85 -3.51 13.63
N ASP A 151 20.70 -2.97 14.85
CA ASP A 151 21.46 -3.36 16.04
C ASP A 151 21.30 -4.85 16.36
N ARG A 152 20.08 -5.38 16.19
CA ARG A 152 19.81 -6.82 16.36
C ARG A 152 20.53 -7.69 15.34
N ILE A 153 20.61 -7.24 14.09
CA ILE A 153 21.28 -7.99 12.99
C ILE A 153 22.80 -7.92 13.14
N THR A 154 23.32 -6.77 13.53
CA THR A 154 24.77 -6.54 13.66
C THR A 154 25.34 -7.03 15.00
N GLY A 155 24.48 -7.34 15.97
CA GLY A 155 24.92 -7.78 17.30
C GLY A 155 25.54 -6.66 18.17
N GLU A 156 25.38 -5.40 17.78
CA GLU A 156 25.92 -4.23 18.50
C GLU A 156 25.00 -3.72 19.62
N GLY A 157 23.85 -4.37 19.81
CA GLY A 157 22.88 -4.04 20.85
C GLY A 157 23.04 -4.93 22.11
N VAL A 158 24.15 -4.78 22.86
CA VAL A 158 24.30 -5.33 24.22
C VAL A 158 24.57 -4.20 25.18
#